data_cdb29e3670719ad9cd3bc51a4eb1542f
#
_entry.id   cdb29e3670719ad9cd3bc51a4eb1542f
#
_cell.length_a   1.000
_cell.length_b   1.000
_cell.length_c   1.000
_cell.angle_alpha   90.00
_cell.angle_beta   90.00
_cell.angle_gamma   90.00
#
_symmetry.space_group_name_H-M   'P 1'
#
loop_
_entity.id
_entity.type
_entity.pdbx_description
1 polymer ?
#
loop_
_entity_poly.entity_id
_entity_poly.type
_entity_poly.pdbx_seq_one_letter_code
_entity_poly.pdbx_strand_id
1 'polypeptide(L)' 'MNDQDLKTIQTMIRFGGSFVSNLGKAALCADPNNLQKIRDAFPEYWKQYTDMAEGR' A
#
# COMPACT_ATOMS: atom_id res chain seq x y z
N MET A 1 -7.75 -3.81 9.12
CA MET A 1 -7.37 -2.96 7.95
C MET A 1 -8.62 -2.32 7.39
N ASN A 2 -8.61 -1.02 7.14
CA ASN A 2 -9.80 -0.35 6.59
C ASN A 2 -9.85 -0.50 5.07
N ASP A 3 -10.99 -0.14 4.48
CA ASP A 3 -11.22 -0.32 3.04
C ASP A 3 -10.27 0.52 2.20
N GLN A 4 -9.92 1.72 2.64
CA GLN A 4 -9.00 2.58 1.91
C GLN A 4 -7.59 1.97 1.86
N ASP A 5 -7.12 1.47 2.98
CA ASP A 5 -5.81 0.81 3.04
C ASP A 5 -5.79 -0.43 2.16
N LEU A 6 -6.86 -1.21 2.18
CA LEU A 6 -6.95 -2.41 1.34
C LEU A 6 -6.90 -2.05 -0.15
N LYS A 7 -7.63 -1.01 -0.56
CA LYS A 7 -7.60 -0.56 -1.95
C LYS A 7 -6.22 -0.06 -2.36
N THR A 8 -5.55 0.67 -1.48
CA THR A 8 -4.18 1.13 -1.72
C THR A 8 -3.25 -0.04 -1.93
N ILE A 9 -3.32 -1.04 -1.06
CA ILE A 9 -2.48 -2.24 -1.14
C ILE A 9 -2.74 -3.02 -2.43
N GLN A 10 -4.01 -3.22 -2.78
CA GLN A 10 -4.37 -3.90 -4.02
C GLN A 10 -3.84 -3.17 -5.24
N THR A 11 -3.88 -1.85 -5.23
CA THR A 11 -3.35 -1.03 -6.31
C THR A 11 -1.82 -1.15 -6.40
N MET A 12 -1.14 -1.16 -5.26
CA MET A 12 0.30 -1.40 -5.21
C MET A 12 0.67 -2.74 -5.83
N ILE A 13 -0.05 -3.79 -5.47
CA ILE A 13 0.21 -5.14 -5.97
C ILE A 13 0.00 -5.19 -7.49
N ARG A 14 -1.05 -4.56 -7.97
CA ARG A 14 -1.45 -4.64 -9.37
C ARG A 14 -0.58 -3.77 -10.29
N PHE A 15 -0.22 -2.57 -9.84
CA PHE A 15 0.43 -1.58 -10.72
C PHE A 15 1.83 -1.17 -10.28
N GLY A 16 2.32 -1.68 -9.16
CA GLY A 16 3.53 -1.17 -8.53
C GLY A 16 4.85 -1.65 -9.09
N GLY A 17 4.85 -2.54 -10.07
CA GLY A 17 6.09 -3.18 -10.51
C GLY A 17 6.61 -4.14 -9.45
N SER A 18 7.85 -4.63 -9.61
CA SER A 18 8.33 -5.71 -8.74
C SER A 18 8.55 -5.28 -7.30
N PHE A 19 9.13 -4.10 -7.07
CA PHE A 19 9.39 -3.65 -5.70
C PHE A 19 8.09 -3.30 -4.96
N VAL A 20 7.31 -2.39 -5.53
CA VAL A 20 6.10 -1.90 -4.85
C VAL A 20 5.03 -2.99 -4.77
N SER A 21 4.95 -3.87 -5.77
CA SER A 21 4.05 -5.02 -5.71
C SER A 21 4.37 -5.91 -4.52
N ASN A 22 5.64 -6.21 -4.29
CA ASN A 22 6.06 -7.00 -3.14
C ASN A 22 5.87 -6.26 -1.82
N LEU A 23 6.09 -4.94 -1.81
CA LEU A 23 5.79 -4.12 -0.65
C LEU A 23 4.29 -4.17 -0.30
N GLY A 24 3.43 -4.13 -1.31
CA GLY A 24 2.00 -4.29 -1.14
C GLY A 24 1.62 -5.65 -0.57
N LYS A 25 2.28 -6.71 -1.03
CA LYS A 25 2.04 -8.06 -0.50
C LYS A 25 2.45 -8.15 0.98
N ALA A 26 3.57 -7.54 1.35
CA ALA A 26 3.99 -7.46 2.74
C ALA A 26 2.95 -6.70 3.58
N ALA A 27 2.47 -5.59 3.06
CA ALA A 27 1.45 -4.79 3.74
C ALA A 27 0.14 -5.57 3.93
N LEU A 28 -0.23 -6.39 2.94
CA LEU A 28 -1.44 -7.21 3.02
C LEU A 28 -1.38 -8.20 4.18
N CYS A 29 -0.18 -8.71 4.48
CA CYS A 29 0.04 -9.68 5.55
C CYS A 29 0.37 -9.03 6.89
N ALA A 30 0.51 -7.70 6.93
CA ALA A 30 0.98 -7.00 8.11
C ALA A 30 -0.12 -6.84 9.16
N ASP A 31 0.26 -6.99 10.43
CA ASP A 31 -0.60 -6.53 11.53
C ASP A 31 -0.64 -4.99 11.53
N PRO A 32 -1.53 -4.36 12.34
CA PRO A 32 -1.64 -2.90 12.33
C PRO A 32 -0.32 -2.19 12.64
N ASN A 33 0.49 -2.76 13.49
CA ASN A 33 1.77 -2.17 13.89
C ASN A 33 2.76 -2.19 12.72
N ASN A 34 2.90 -3.33 12.05
CA ASN A 34 3.78 -3.45 10.90
C ASN A 34 3.26 -2.65 9.69
N LEU A 35 1.95 -2.59 9.52
CA LEU A 35 1.36 -1.76 8.47
C LEU A 35 1.74 -0.30 8.67
N GLN A 36 1.67 0.20 9.90
CA GLN A 36 2.04 1.58 10.19
C GLN A 36 3.51 1.83 9.89
N LYS A 37 4.39 0.87 10.20
CA LYS A 37 5.82 0.97 9.86
C LYS A 37 6.05 1.09 8.37
N ILE A 38 5.31 0.34 7.56
CA ILE A 38 5.41 0.41 6.10
C ILE A 38 4.97 1.79 5.61
N ARG A 39 3.85 2.29 6.11
CA ARG A 39 3.33 3.61 5.73
C ARG A 39 4.31 4.72 6.12
N ASP A 40 4.90 4.62 7.28
CA ASP A 40 5.86 5.61 7.77
C ASP A 40 7.18 5.58 7.00
N ALA A 41 7.60 4.39 6.58
CA ALA A 41 8.85 4.22 5.83
C ALA A 41 8.71 4.65 4.36
N PHE A 42 7.52 4.50 3.78
CA PHE A 42 7.28 4.75 2.36
C PHE A 42 6.06 5.66 2.15
N PRO A 43 6.07 6.87 2.72
CA PRO A 43 4.89 7.75 2.65
C PRO A 43 4.57 8.18 1.23
N GLU A 44 5.58 8.36 0.38
CA GLU A 44 5.37 8.80 -1.01
C GLU A 44 4.68 7.71 -1.83
N TYR A 45 5.11 6.47 -1.68
CA TYR A 45 4.43 5.35 -2.35
C TYR A 45 3.01 5.21 -1.84
N TRP A 46 2.80 5.30 -0.53
CA TRP A 46 1.47 5.16 0.04
C TRP A 46 0.52 6.22 -0.52
N LYS A 47 0.97 7.47 -0.56
CA LYS A 47 0.17 8.57 -1.13
C LYS A 47 -0.12 8.34 -2.61
N GLN A 48 0.89 7.97 -3.38
CA GLN A 48 0.76 7.76 -4.83
C GLN A 48 -0.31 6.71 -5.14
N TYR A 49 -0.23 5.57 -4.47
CA TYR A 49 -1.15 4.47 -4.76
C TYR A 49 -2.52 4.65 -4.12
N THR A 50 -2.60 5.40 -3.02
CA THR A 50 -3.90 5.83 -2.48
C THR A 50 -4.61 6.74 -3.47
N ASP A 51 -3.91 7.73 -4.01
CA ASP A 51 -4.48 8.64 -5.00
C ASP A 51 -4.92 7.87 -6.26
N MET A 52 -4.12 6.93 -6.71
CA MET A 52 -4.45 6.10 -7.86
C MET A 52 -5.69 5.24 -7.58
N ALA A 53 -5.77 4.64 -6.41
CA ALA A 53 -6.92 3.81 -6.01
C ALA A 53 -8.21 4.62 -5.96
N GLU A 54 -8.11 5.91 -5.63
CA GLU A 54 -9.27 6.79 -5.56
C GLU A 54 -9.56 7.52 -6.87
N GLY A 55 -8.79 7.25 -7.92
CA GLY A 55 -9.01 7.85 -9.23
C GLY A 55 -8.48 9.28 -9.35
N ARG A 56 -7.49 9.64 -8.57
CA ARG A 56 -6.93 11.01 -8.60
C ARG A 56 -5.64 11.11 -9.40
#